data_f1709b44a356a65f87a5d5eab65e9b91
#
_entry.id   f1709b44a356a65f87a5d5eab65e9b91
#
_cell.length_a   1.000
_cell.length_b   1.000
_cell.length_c   1.000
_cell.angle_alpha   90.00
_cell.angle_beta   90.00
_cell.angle_gamma   90.00
#
_symmetry.space_group_name_H-M   'P 1'
#
loop_
_entity.id
_entity.type
_entity.pdbx_description
1 polymer ?
#
loop_
_entity_poly.entity_id
_entity_poly.type
_entity_poly.pdbx_seq_one_letter_code
_entity_poly.pdbx_strand_id
1 'polypeptide(L)'
;MKQTTFLTRVFATNDSLTGLALRIPAGIIFAAHGAQKLFGSFGGHGLAGTGQWMASIGLEPGYLMALAAGSAEFFGGIALLLGLLLRILLSAEPG
;
A
#
# COMPACT_ATOMS: atom_id res chain seq x y z
N MET A 1 -26.66 6.64 -27.75
CA MET A 1 -25.49 7.45 -27.41
C MET A 1 -25.46 7.85 -25.94
N LYS A 2 -26.52 8.51 -25.46
CA LYS A 2 -26.57 8.94 -24.05
C LYS A 2 -26.55 7.77 -23.08
N GLN A 3 -27.25 6.68 -23.43
CA GLN A 3 -27.26 5.48 -22.58
C GLN A 3 -25.88 4.84 -22.48
N THR A 4 -25.18 4.79 -23.64
CA THR A 4 -23.82 4.24 -23.65
C THR A 4 -22.89 5.08 -22.79
N THR A 5 -22.99 6.40 -22.90
CA THR A 5 -22.18 7.31 -22.08
C THR A 5 -22.49 7.14 -20.59
N PHE A 6 -23.78 7.03 -20.25
CA PHE A 6 -24.21 6.82 -18.87
C PHE A 6 -23.66 5.52 -18.30
N LEU A 7 -23.80 4.43 -19.06
CA LEU A 7 -23.29 3.13 -18.64
C LEU A 7 -21.77 3.16 -18.47
N THR A 8 -21.08 3.81 -19.41
CA THR A 8 -19.63 3.94 -19.32
C THR A 8 -19.23 4.68 -18.04
N ARG A 9 -19.95 5.75 -17.70
CA ARG A 9 -19.67 6.51 -16.48
C ARG A 9 -19.95 5.68 -15.23
N VAL A 10 -21.04 4.93 -15.23
CA VAL A 10 -21.40 4.08 -14.09
C VAL A 10 -20.33 3.02 -13.85
N PHE A 11 -19.89 2.34 -14.91
CA PHE A 11 -18.85 1.33 -14.78
C PHE A 11 -17.51 1.94 -14.40
N ALA A 12 -17.15 3.07 -14.99
CA ALA A 12 -15.91 3.76 -14.64
C ALA A 12 -15.94 4.21 -13.18
N THR A 13 -17.07 4.73 -12.71
CA THR A 13 -17.25 5.14 -11.32
C THR A 13 -17.14 3.95 -10.39
N ASN A 14 -17.77 2.82 -10.72
CA ASN A 14 -17.69 1.61 -9.93
C ASN A 14 -16.28 1.08 -9.87
N ASP A 15 -15.57 1.08 -10.98
CA ASP A 15 -14.17 0.67 -11.01
C ASP A 15 -13.31 1.58 -10.16
N SER A 16 -13.55 2.88 -10.24
CA SER A 16 -12.82 3.86 -9.43
C SER A 16 -13.10 3.67 -7.95
N LEU A 17 -14.36 3.47 -7.59
CA LEU A 17 -14.74 3.25 -6.19
C LEU A 17 -14.19 1.92 -5.68
N THR A 18 -14.23 0.88 -6.50
CA THR A 18 -13.66 -0.41 -6.14
C THR A 18 -12.17 -0.30 -5.95
N GLY A 19 -11.47 0.36 -6.87
CA GLY A 19 -10.04 0.58 -6.75
C GLY A 19 -9.70 1.38 -5.50
N LEU A 20 -10.49 2.40 -5.21
CA LEU A 20 -10.32 3.21 -4.01
C LEU A 20 -10.51 2.36 -2.76
N ALA A 21 -11.61 1.60 -2.72
CA ALA A 21 -11.96 0.78 -1.58
C ALA A 21 -10.90 -0.28 -1.28
N LEU A 22 -10.21 -0.79 -2.32
CA LEU A 22 -9.16 -1.78 -2.15
C LEU A 22 -7.81 -1.14 -1.82
N ARG A 23 -7.51 0.02 -2.43
CA ARG A 23 -6.20 0.66 -2.26
C ARG A 23 -6.01 1.32 -0.90
N ILE A 24 -7.07 1.86 -0.31
CA ILE A 24 -6.97 2.49 1.00
C ILE A 24 -6.56 1.46 2.05
N PRO A 25 -7.33 0.36 2.25
CA PRO A 25 -6.92 -0.63 3.23
C PRO A 25 -5.60 -1.32 2.85
N ALA A 26 -5.35 -1.58 1.57
CA ALA A 26 -4.08 -2.18 1.15
C ALA A 26 -2.90 -1.29 1.48
N GLY A 27 -2.99 0.01 1.21
CA GLY A 27 -1.93 0.96 1.54
C GLY A 27 -1.69 1.05 3.03
N ILE A 28 -2.74 1.09 3.83
CA ILE A 28 -2.64 1.13 5.29
C ILE A 28 -2.01 -0.16 5.81
N ILE A 29 -2.45 -1.32 5.32
CA ILE A 29 -1.93 -2.61 5.74
C ILE A 29 -0.45 -2.73 5.40
N PHE A 30 -0.06 -2.39 4.17
CA PHE A 30 1.34 -2.44 3.78
C PHE A 30 2.20 -1.49 4.60
N ALA A 31 1.74 -0.26 4.80
CA ALA A 31 2.48 0.70 5.60
C ALA A 31 2.63 0.19 7.05
N ALA A 32 1.58 -0.36 7.62
CA ALA A 32 1.60 -0.90 8.97
C ALA A 32 2.54 -2.10 9.07
N HIS A 33 2.49 -3.03 8.13
CA HIS A 33 3.40 -4.19 8.11
C HIS A 33 4.85 -3.75 7.92
N GLY A 34 5.08 -2.76 7.06
CA GLY A 34 6.42 -2.20 6.90
C GLY A 34 6.91 -1.55 8.19
N ALA A 35 6.05 -0.80 8.86
CA ALA A 35 6.38 -0.19 10.14
C ALA A 35 6.67 -1.25 11.22
N GLN A 36 5.95 -2.37 11.21
CA GLN A 36 6.24 -3.48 12.11
C GLN A 36 7.63 -4.04 11.90
N LYS A 37 8.05 -4.18 10.65
CA LYS A 37 9.37 -4.70 10.32
C LYS A 37 10.48 -3.70 10.61
N LEU A 38 10.25 -2.43 10.28
CA LEU A 38 11.27 -1.39 10.43
C LEU A 38 11.40 -0.89 11.87
N PHE A 39 10.27 -0.64 12.51
CA PHE A 39 10.24 0.08 13.78
C PHE A 39 9.68 -0.72 14.94
N GLY A 40 9.13 -1.90 14.70
CA GLY A 40 8.47 -2.68 15.74
C GLY A 40 7.12 -2.15 16.15
N SER A 41 6.53 -1.25 15.36
CA SER A 41 5.21 -0.67 15.65
C SER A 41 4.12 -1.72 15.59
N PHE A 42 2.99 -1.45 16.21
CA PHE A 42 1.79 -2.31 16.17
C PHE A 42 2.07 -3.75 16.56
N GLY A 43 2.94 -3.94 17.56
CA GLY A 43 3.28 -5.28 18.02
C GLY A 43 4.25 -6.04 17.13
N GLY A 44 4.91 -5.36 16.18
CA GLY A 44 5.88 -5.99 15.30
C GLY A 44 7.22 -6.22 15.98
N HIS A 45 8.11 -6.90 15.27
CA HIS A 45 9.41 -7.33 15.81
C HIS A 45 10.56 -6.38 15.48
N GLY A 46 10.33 -5.39 14.64
CA GLY A 46 11.39 -4.47 14.20
C GLY A 46 12.40 -5.16 13.30
N LEU A 47 13.48 -4.44 12.95
CA LEU A 47 14.49 -4.96 12.04
C LEU A 47 15.22 -6.17 12.60
N ALA A 48 15.58 -6.12 13.87
CA ALA A 48 16.32 -7.22 14.48
C ALA A 48 15.51 -8.51 14.51
N GLY A 49 14.27 -8.45 15.01
CA GLY A 49 13.42 -9.62 15.08
C GLY A 49 13.02 -10.15 13.73
N THR A 50 12.65 -9.26 12.81
CA THR A 50 12.30 -9.65 11.45
C THR A 50 13.51 -10.24 10.73
N GLY A 51 14.69 -9.64 10.94
CA GLY A 51 15.92 -10.14 10.36
C GLY A 51 16.28 -11.53 10.86
N GLN A 52 16.12 -11.80 12.14
CA GLN A 52 16.37 -13.12 12.71
C GLN A 52 15.43 -14.16 12.08
N TRP A 53 14.16 -13.81 11.94
CA TRP A 53 13.20 -14.70 11.33
C TRP A 53 13.56 -14.98 9.86
N MET A 54 13.91 -13.95 9.10
CA MET A 54 14.29 -14.11 7.71
C MET A 54 15.53 -14.97 7.54
N ALA A 55 16.53 -14.77 8.41
CA ALA A 55 17.73 -15.57 8.38
C ALA A 55 17.41 -17.05 8.68
N SER A 56 16.46 -17.29 9.59
CA SER A 56 16.06 -18.65 9.95
C SER A 56 15.43 -19.43 8.80
N ILE A 57 14.85 -18.73 7.83
CA ILE A 57 14.26 -19.36 6.63
C ILE A 57 15.18 -19.26 5.42
N GLY A 58 16.43 -18.91 5.61
CA GLY A 58 17.43 -18.89 4.56
C GLY A 58 17.60 -17.57 3.82
N LEU A 59 16.87 -16.53 4.23
CA LEU A 59 17.01 -15.19 3.63
C LEU A 59 18.09 -14.41 4.37
N GLU A 60 19.31 -14.54 3.91
CA GLU A 60 20.48 -13.91 4.52
C GLU A 60 21.14 -12.94 3.55
N PRO A 61 21.68 -11.83 4.04
CA PRO A 61 21.71 -11.37 5.43
C PRO A 61 20.29 -10.94 5.89
N GLY A 62 19.83 -11.51 7.00
CA GLY A 62 18.46 -11.28 7.47
C GLY A 62 18.14 -9.82 7.72
N TYR A 63 19.08 -9.08 8.33
CA TYR A 63 18.87 -7.66 8.61
C TYR A 63 18.62 -6.86 7.32
N LEU A 64 19.44 -7.09 6.28
CA LEU A 64 19.28 -6.39 5.01
C LEU A 64 17.99 -6.81 4.30
N MET A 65 17.61 -8.07 4.42
CA MET A 65 16.36 -8.55 3.84
C MET A 65 15.17 -7.91 4.55
N ALA A 66 15.22 -7.81 5.88
CA ALA A 66 14.18 -7.15 6.66
C ALA A 66 14.08 -5.66 6.31
N LEU A 67 15.22 -5.00 6.17
CA LEU A 67 15.28 -3.59 5.78
C LEU A 67 14.67 -3.38 4.40
N ALA A 68 15.04 -4.21 3.44
CA ALA A 68 14.52 -4.12 2.07
C ALA A 68 13.01 -4.36 2.03
N ALA A 69 12.56 -5.45 2.66
CA ALA A 69 11.13 -5.81 2.68
C ALA A 69 10.30 -4.78 3.43
N GLY A 70 10.77 -4.38 4.61
CA GLY A 70 10.07 -3.39 5.43
C GLY A 70 10.00 -2.03 4.73
N SER A 71 11.09 -1.62 4.09
CA SER A 71 11.12 -0.35 3.35
C SER A 71 10.17 -0.40 2.17
N ALA A 72 10.17 -1.49 1.41
CA ALA A 72 9.28 -1.64 0.27
C ALA A 72 7.82 -1.60 0.70
N GLU A 73 7.47 -2.29 1.79
CA GLU A 73 6.10 -2.29 2.30
C GLU A 73 5.70 -0.94 2.87
N PHE A 74 6.56 -0.34 3.68
CA PHE A 74 6.26 0.93 4.33
C PHE A 74 6.12 2.06 3.31
N PHE A 75 7.15 2.26 2.50
CA PHE A 75 7.13 3.34 1.51
C PHE A 75 6.19 3.03 0.36
N GLY A 76 6.05 1.77 -0.02
CA GLY A 76 5.07 1.35 -1.02
C GLY A 76 3.65 1.60 -0.58
N GLY A 77 3.34 1.31 0.68
CA GLY A 77 2.02 1.60 1.24
C GLY A 77 1.73 3.09 1.28
N ILE A 78 2.70 3.88 1.73
CA ILE A 78 2.58 5.34 1.75
C ILE A 78 2.41 5.89 0.34
N ALA A 79 3.22 5.41 -0.61
CA ALA A 79 3.13 5.86 -2.00
C ALA A 79 1.77 5.53 -2.61
N LEU A 80 1.22 4.37 -2.28
CA LEU A 80 -0.11 3.99 -2.74
C LEU A 80 -1.17 4.95 -2.23
N LEU A 81 -1.10 5.30 -0.94
CA LEU A 81 -2.04 6.23 -0.32
C LEU A 81 -1.88 7.64 -0.88
N LEU A 82 -0.65 8.12 -1.06
CA LEU A 82 -0.38 9.43 -1.61
C LEU A 82 -0.81 9.53 -3.07
N GLY A 83 -0.51 8.50 -3.87
CA GLY A 83 -0.93 8.46 -5.26
C GLY A 83 -2.44 8.50 -5.39
N LEU A 84 -3.13 7.79 -4.50
CA LEU A 84 -4.58 7.80 -4.45
C LEU A 84 -5.12 9.18 -4.10
N LEU A 85 -4.53 9.83 -3.09
CA LEU A 85 -4.93 11.17 -2.67
C LEU A 85 -4.74 12.17 -3.82
N LEU A 86 -3.61 12.13 -4.49
CA LEU A 86 -3.35 13.01 -5.63
C LEU A 86 -4.36 12.79 -6.75
N ARG A 87 -4.69 11.52 -7.02
CA ARG A 87 -5.69 11.20 -8.03
C ARG A 87 -7.05 11.77 -7.68
N ILE A 88 -7.45 11.68 -6.41
CA ILE A 88 -8.71 12.24 -5.95
C ILE A 88 -8.71 13.77 -6.11
N LEU A 89 -7.62 14.41 -5.69
CA LEU A 89 -7.51 15.87 -5.79
C LEU A 89 -7.55 16.33 -7.24
N LEU A 90 -6.87 15.63 -8.14
CA LEU A 90 -6.87 15.98 -9.56
C LEU A 90 -8.24 15.74 -10.20
N SER A 91 -8.94 14.69 -9.80
CA SER A 91 -10.25 14.41 -10.37
C SER A 91 -11.34 15.30 -9.80
N ALA A 92 -11.10 15.97 -8.68
CA ALA A 92 -12.04 16.90 -8.08
C ALA A 92 -12.06 18.26 -8.77
N GLU A 93 -11.06 18.55 -9.59
CA GLU A 93 -11.04 19.82 -10.31
C GLU A 93 -12.16 19.89 -11.35
N PRO A 94 -12.87 21.03 -11.40
CA PRO A 94 -13.88 21.22 -12.44
C PRO A 94 -13.19 21.31 -13.79
N GLY A 95 -13.58 20.41 -14.67
CA GLY A 95 -12.88 20.31 -15.92
C GLY A 95 -13.63 20.89 -17.08
#